data_93a3180ffb6b70baa44085a240533e7a
#
_entry.id   93a3180ffb6b70baa44085a240533e7a
#
_cell.length_a   1.000
_cell.length_b   1.000
_cell.length_c   1.000
_cell.angle_alpha   90.00
_cell.angle_beta   90.00
_cell.angle_gamma   90.00
#
_symmetry.space_group_name_H-M   'P 1'
#
loop_
_entity.id
_entity.type
_entity.pdbx_description
1 polymer ?
#
loop_
_entity_poly.entity_id
_entity_poly.type
_entity_poly.pdbx_seq_one_letter_code
_entity_poly.pdbx_strand_id
1 'polypeptide(L)'
;MERDHLSRKLTVILHADVVGSTTLVQQNESLAHERIKGAFNRFSEFINSYNGITRELRGDAILAEFDRASDAVTAALAFQISNRDFNSDLNDDIQSRLRIGVSLGEVIIADDTMTGAGVVLAQRVEQLADPDGLCITAALHEALPRHMPFELDDLGEQVLKGFDDPVHVYRVSVSSGQSIPPPEQNYKVSPSSSKWQVVTYAIAALVVVIVLFFWFVPWEQLADKPSIAVLPFGNMSNDPNQQYFSDGIAEDIITDLSQLKNLAVIARNSSFTYRDKSVKAQDIGKDLGVKYLLDGSVRKEGNRIRITVQLIDTSNGYHIWAERFDRELTNMFALQDEITERIVSALSVQLSGDEKQQLANNATNSFEAYDLFRQAQIASAGAGFTKDRYAQAAETYRRAISVDPKFARAYGALAVVLTRLVNASYSDVPAEMKERSLELARKAVSINPNSPQVQRSLGYVYLYRRQLNEAVEALERAISLSPSYADGYALLALIENDMGQAEEAIRLIEKGMYLNPHYSWEYLYNLGRANYALGRYERAVEYLQQALERNDFPGHPRLFLLASFVQLGQLDDAEWEVTQLEMSHPEFTLSHLQTLFPITDKELLEKFVSDLKAAGLPE
;
A
#
# COMPACT_ATOMS: atom_id res chain seq x y z
N MET A 1 18.92 -17.08 -12.26
CA MET A 1 17.67 -17.46 -12.96
C MET A 1 16.59 -17.51 -11.89
N GLU A 2 16.12 -16.34 -11.50
CA GLU A 2 14.97 -16.19 -10.62
C GLU A 2 13.71 -16.55 -11.40
N ARG A 3 12.93 -17.47 -10.86
CA ARG A 3 11.60 -17.78 -11.39
C ARG A 3 10.68 -16.72 -10.79
N ASP A 4 10.27 -15.75 -11.60
CA ASP A 4 9.12 -14.91 -11.30
C ASP A 4 7.92 -15.83 -10.96
N HIS A 5 7.46 -15.76 -9.73
CA HIS A 5 6.20 -16.38 -9.31
C HIS A 5 5.07 -15.48 -9.82
N LEU A 6 4.65 -15.72 -11.07
CA LEU A 6 3.44 -15.14 -11.65
C LEU A 6 2.23 -15.66 -10.86
N SER A 7 1.49 -14.77 -10.22
CA SER A 7 0.28 -15.12 -9.48
C SER A 7 -0.78 -15.66 -10.44
N ARG A 8 -1.20 -16.93 -10.25
CA ARG A 8 -2.31 -17.54 -10.98
C ARG A 8 -3.59 -17.35 -10.19
N LYS A 9 -4.64 -16.89 -10.86
CA LYS A 9 -5.97 -16.70 -10.26
C LYS A 9 -7.01 -17.38 -11.17
N LEU A 10 -7.96 -18.12 -10.57
CA LEU A 10 -9.17 -18.54 -11.25
C LEU A 10 -10.18 -17.40 -11.16
N THR A 11 -10.66 -16.89 -12.29
CA THR A 11 -11.57 -15.75 -12.32
C THR A 11 -12.51 -15.82 -13.52
N VAL A 12 -13.56 -15.03 -13.51
CA VAL A 12 -14.46 -14.83 -14.66
C VAL A 12 -13.88 -13.75 -15.56
N ILE A 13 -13.65 -14.10 -16.81
CA ILE A 13 -13.02 -13.25 -17.81
C ILE A 13 -14.06 -12.86 -18.86
N LEU A 14 -14.21 -11.56 -19.07
CA LEU A 14 -15.01 -10.99 -20.15
C LEU A 14 -14.10 -10.39 -21.20
N HIS A 15 -14.25 -10.81 -22.45
CA HIS A 15 -13.61 -10.23 -23.62
C HIS A 15 -14.68 -9.70 -24.57
N ALA A 16 -14.51 -8.48 -25.07
CA ALA A 16 -15.39 -7.95 -26.10
C ALA A 16 -14.61 -7.24 -27.20
N ASP A 17 -15.12 -7.32 -28.41
CA ASP A 17 -14.51 -6.79 -29.62
C ASP A 17 -15.54 -6.06 -30.49
N VAL A 18 -15.10 -5.00 -31.19
CA VAL A 18 -15.97 -4.22 -32.09
C VAL A 18 -16.10 -4.89 -33.44
N VAL A 19 -17.30 -5.22 -33.84
CA VAL A 19 -17.59 -5.87 -35.11
C VAL A 19 -17.23 -4.98 -36.29
N GLY A 20 -16.30 -5.46 -37.13
CA GLY A 20 -15.92 -4.75 -38.36
C GLY A 20 -15.21 -3.43 -38.13
N SER A 21 -14.49 -3.27 -37.00
CA SER A 21 -13.72 -2.09 -36.62
C SER A 21 -12.88 -1.51 -37.76
N THR A 22 -12.16 -2.34 -38.49
CA THR A 22 -11.36 -1.94 -39.65
C THR A 22 -12.22 -1.29 -40.75
N THR A 23 -13.41 -1.81 -41.02
CA THR A 23 -14.34 -1.24 -42.02
C THR A 23 -14.90 0.10 -41.55
N LEU A 24 -15.23 0.24 -40.26
CA LEU A 24 -15.69 1.50 -39.66
C LEU A 24 -14.61 2.59 -39.78
N VAL A 25 -13.36 2.24 -39.47
CA VAL A 25 -12.21 3.15 -39.60
C VAL A 25 -11.98 3.57 -41.06
N GLN A 26 -12.12 2.65 -42.03
CA GLN A 26 -12.00 2.98 -43.45
C GLN A 26 -13.11 3.91 -43.96
N GLN A 27 -14.31 3.88 -43.38
CA GLN A 27 -15.41 4.77 -43.75
C GLN A 27 -15.19 6.20 -43.21
N ASN A 28 -14.82 6.34 -41.93
CA ASN A 28 -14.49 7.60 -41.31
C ASN A 28 -13.64 7.38 -40.07
N GLU A 29 -12.33 7.57 -40.17
CA GLU A 29 -11.36 7.26 -39.11
C GLU A 29 -11.63 8.01 -37.78
N SER A 30 -11.84 9.33 -37.85
CA SER A 30 -12.06 10.15 -36.64
C SER A 30 -13.35 9.78 -35.93
N LEU A 31 -14.46 9.63 -36.68
CA LEU A 31 -15.77 9.30 -36.11
C LEU A 31 -15.81 7.87 -35.58
N ALA A 32 -15.19 6.90 -36.28
CA ALA A 32 -15.07 5.53 -35.82
C ALA A 32 -14.29 5.44 -34.51
N HIS A 33 -13.15 6.12 -34.38
CA HIS A 33 -12.39 6.19 -33.14
C HIS A 33 -13.19 6.80 -31.98
N GLU A 34 -13.91 7.89 -32.21
CA GLU A 34 -14.77 8.51 -31.21
C GLU A 34 -15.88 7.56 -30.75
N ARG A 35 -16.54 6.88 -31.69
CA ARG A 35 -17.63 5.93 -31.40
C ARG A 35 -17.15 4.71 -30.63
N ILE A 36 -16.03 4.11 -31.05
CA ILE A 36 -15.42 2.94 -30.37
C ILE A 36 -15.01 3.32 -28.94
N LYS A 37 -14.31 4.45 -28.78
CA LYS A 37 -13.91 4.94 -27.46
C LYS A 37 -15.12 5.24 -26.58
N GLY A 38 -16.16 5.86 -27.12
CA GLY A 38 -17.41 6.13 -26.42
C GLY A 38 -18.13 4.85 -25.97
N ALA A 39 -18.17 3.81 -26.82
CA ALA A 39 -18.73 2.51 -26.47
C ALA A 39 -17.94 1.84 -25.32
N PHE A 40 -16.62 1.86 -25.36
CA PHE A 40 -15.77 1.28 -24.30
C PHE A 40 -15.86 2.03 -22.98
N ASN A 41 -15.97 3.36 -23.00
CA ASN A 41 -16.19 4.14 -21.78
C ASN A 41 -17.53 3.75 -21.12
N ARG A 42 -18.62 3.69 -21.90
CA ARG A 42 -19.91 3.22 -21.37
C ARG A 42 -19.82 1.78 -20.87
N PHE A 43 -19.16 0.88 -21.60
CA PHE A 43 -19.02 -0.50 -21.16
C PHE A 43 -18.24 -0.62 -19.84
N SER A 44 -17.16 0.14 -19.67
CA SER A 44 -16.41 0.21 -18.43
C SER A 44 -17.27 0.70 -17.25
N GLU A 45 -18.19 1.63 -17.48
CA GLU A 45 -19.18 2.05 -16.46
C GLU A 45 -20.13 0.91 -16.06
N PHE A 46 -20.62 0.11 -17.02
CA PHE A 46 -21.41 -1.07 -16.72
C PHE A 46 -20.60 -2.14 -15.99
N ILE A 47 -19.39 -2.44 -16.44
CA ILE A 47 -18.47 -3.37 -15.77
C ILE A 47 -18.30 -2.97 -14.30
N ASN A 48 -17.95 -1.74 -14.03
CA ASN A 48 -17.75 -1.23 -12.67
C ASN A 48 -19.05 -1.26 -11.83
N SER A 49 -20.19 -0.92 -12.43
CA SER A 49 -21.48 -0.90 -11.70
C SER A 49 -21.95 -2.29 -11.28
N TYR A 50 -21.50 -3.35 -11.96
CA TYR A 50 -21.76 -4.75 -11.63
C TYR A 50 -20.51 -5.45 -11.02
N ASN A 51 -19.71 -4.73 -10.24
CA ASN A 51 -18.55 -5.24 -9.47
C ASN A 51 -17.43 -5.85 -10.31
N GLY A 52 -17.31 -5.51 -11.59
CA GLY A 52 -16.20 -5.92 -12.46
C GLY A 52 -15.08 -4.90 -12.48
N ILE A 53 -13.91 -5.32 -12.98
CA ILE A 53 -12.74 -4.48 -13.15
C ILE A 53 -12.32 -4.53 -14.62
N THR A 54 -12.30 -3.39 -15.30
CA THR A 54 -11.71 -3.26 -16.63
C THR A 54 -10.20 -3.33 -16.52
N ARG A 55 -9.57 -4.36 -17.10
CA ARG A 55 -8.12 -4.58 -17.03
C ARG A 55 -7.39 -3.97 -18.22
N GLU A 56 -7.92 -4.14 -19.42
CA GLU A 56 -7.26 -3.66 -20.62
C GLU A 56 -8.25 -3.06 -21.62
N LEU A 57 -7.78 -2.01 -22.32
CA LEU A 57 -8.40 -1.43 -23.51
C LEU A 57 -7.35 -1.45 -24.63
N ARG A 58 -7.47 -2.37 -25.58
CA ARG A 58 -6.50 -2.53 -26.68
C ARG A 58 -7.17 -2.34 -28.04
N GLY A 59 -6.96 -1.17 -28.65
CA GLY A 59 -7.48 -0.88 -29.98
C GLY A 59 -9.01 -0.96 -30.03
N ASP A 60 -9.52 -2.06 -30.57
CA ASP A 60 -10.94 -2.38 -30.76
C ASP A 60 -11.47 -3.46 -29.81
N ALA A 61 -10.70 -3.80 -28.75
CA ALA A 61 -11.08 -4.81 -27.76
C ALA A 61 -11.03 -4.28 -26.32
N ILE A 62 -11.89 -4.82 -25.44
CA ILE A 62 -11.92 -4.59 -24.00
C ILE A 62 -11.83 -5.93 -23.26
N LEU A 63 -11.00 -5.97 -22.23
CA LEU A 63 -10.81 -7.11 -21.34
C LEU A 63 -11.15 -6.73 -19.91
N ALA A 64 -12.01 -7.51 -19.25
CA ALA A 64 -12.42 -7.27 -17.88
C ALA A 64 -12.47 -8.56 -17.07
N GLU A 65 -12.37 -8.43 -15.76
CA GLU A 65 -12.53 -9.53 -14.81
C GLU A 65 -13.68 -9.29 -13.85
N PHE A 66 -14.25 -10.40 -13.35
CA PHE A 66 -15.32 -10.40 -12.34
C PHE A 66 -15.11 -11.56 -11.37
N ASP A 67 -15.51 -11.36 -10.12
CA ASP A 67 -15.49 -12.43 -9.12
C ASP A 67 -16.71 -13.36 -9.22
N ARG A 68 -17.82 -12.90 -9.85
CA ARG A 68 -19.07 -13.66 -9.99
C ARG A 68 -19.50 -13.78 -11.45
N ALA A 69 -19.89 -15.00 -11.84
CA ALA A 69 -20.44 -15.27 -13.17
C ALA A 69 -21.72 -14.46 -13.47
N SER A 70 -22.60 -14.30 -12.48
CA SER A 70 -23.83 -13.50 -12.59
C SER A 70 -23.56 -12.05 -12.93
N ASP A 71 -22.57 -11.45 -12.29
CA ASP A 71 -22.24 -10.03 -12.46
C ASP A 71 -21.70 -9.77 -13.86
N ALA A 72 -20.81 -10.65 -14.36
CA ALA A 72 -20.26 -10.56 -15.71
C ALA A 72 -21.33 -10.65 -16.79
N VAL A 73 -22.22 -11.64 -16.68
CA VAL A 73 -23.32 -11.85 -17.66
C VAL A 73 -24.31 -10.69 -17.60
N THR A 74 -24.66 -10.23 -16.39
CA THR A 74 -25.58 -9.11 -16.19
C THR A 74 -25.01 -7.81 -16.76
N ALA A 75 -23.73 -7.50 -16.48
CA ALA A 75 -23.06 -6.33 -17.03
C ALA A 75 -23.01 -6.34 -18.57
N ALA A 76 -22.68 -7.49 -19.15
CA ALA A 76 -22.62 -7.67 -20.59
C ALA A 76 -23.99 -7.43 -21.26
N LEU A 77 -25.05 -8.05 -20.75
CA LEU A 77 -26.41 -7.90 -21.30
C LEU A 77 -26.95 -6.48 -21.09
N ALA A 78 -26.74 -5.86 -19.92
CA ALA A 78 -27.15 -4.50 -19.65
C ALA A 78 -26.47 -3.50 -20.61
N PHE A 79 -25.17 -3.67 -20.83
CA PHE A 79 -24.44 -2.86 -21.81
C PHE A 79 -24.98 -3.08 -23.23
N GLN A 80 -25.18 -4.34 -23.69
CA GLN A 80 -25.63 -4.63 -25.04
C GLN A 80 -27.01 -3.98 -25.34
N ILE A 81 -27.93 -4.00 -24.38
CA ILE A 81 -29.23 -3.30 -24.52
C ILE A 81 -29.00 -1.79 -24.66
N SER A 82 -28.26 -1.19 -23.73
CA SER A 82 -28.01 0.25 -23.74
C SER A 82 -27.24 0.70 -25.00
N ASN A 83 -26.29 -0.11 -25.47
CA ASN A 83 -25.51 0.21 -26.67
C ASN A 83 -26.33 0.06 -27.96
N ARG A 84 -27.26 -0.89 -28.01
CA ARG A 84 -28.21 -1.04 -29.12
C ARG A 84 -29.13 0.17 -29.21
N ASP A 85 -29.70 0.62 -28.07
CA ASP A 85 -30.56 1.81 -28.01
C ASP A 85 -29.76 3.03 -28.46
N PHE A 86 -28.53 3.23 -27.96
CA PHE A 86 -27.66 4.30 -28.37
C PHE A 86 -27.37 4.29 -29.88
N ASN A 87 -27.06 3.12 -30.44
CA ASN A 87 -26.76 2.97 -31.87
C ASN A 87 -28.02 3.25 -32.72
N SER A 88 -29.23 2.92 -32.25
CA SER A 88 -30.49 3.18 -32.96
C SER A 88 -30.82 4.67 -33.09
N ASP A 89 -30.32 5.50 -32.17
CA ASP A 89 -30.51 6.95 -32.17
C ASP A 89 -29.51 7.69 -33.06
N LEU A 90 -28.51 6.99 -33.62
CA LEU A 90 -27.52 7.58 -34.53
C LEU A 90 -28.12 7.78 -35.93
N ASN A 91 -27.80 8.93 -36.53
CA ASN A 91 -28.24 9.27 -37.89
C ASN A 91 -27.21 8.90 -38.96
N ASP A 92 -26.21 8.07 -38.64
CA ASP A 92 -25.13 7.62 -39.54
C ASP A 92 -24.94 6.10 -39.45
N ASP A 93 -24.20 5.52 -40.41
CA ASP A 93 -23.94 4.09 -40.49
C ASP A 93 -22.74 3.63 -39.66
N ILE A 94 -22.08 4.53 -38.86
CA ILE A 94 -20.93 4.22 -38.04
C ILE A 94 -21.38 3.83 -36.63
N GLN A 95 -21.84 2.59 -36.51
CA GLN A 95 -22.35 2.00 -35.26
C GLN A 95 -21.31 1.06 -34.62
N SER A 96 -20.95 1.32 -33.36
CA SER A 96 -20.05 0.45 -32.60
C SER A 96 -20.82 -0.71 -31.99
N ARG A 97 -20.99 -1.80 -32.75
CA ARG A 97 -21.61 -3.04 -32.30
C ARG A 97 -20.54 -3.97 -31.75
N LEU A 98 -20.79 -4.59 -30.59
CA LEU A 98 -19.83 -5.45 -29.92
C LEU A 98 -20.27 -6.91 -29.89
N ARG A 99 -19.30 -7.81 -29.96
CA ARG A 99 -19.45 -9.22 -29.59
C ARG A 99 -18.82 -9.40 -28.21
N ILE A 100 -19.42 -10.22 -27.37
CA ILE A 100 -18.93 -10.46 -26.01
C ILE A 100 -18.80 -11.95 -25.77
N GLY A 101 -17.66 -12.37 -25.21
CA GLY A 101 -17.41 -13.73 -24.75
C GLY A 101 -17.03 -13.71 -23.28
N VAL A 102 -17.63 -14.62 -22.49
CA VAL A 102 -17.31 -14.75 -21.07
C VAL A 102 -16.93 -16.19 -20.74
N SER A 103 -15.83 -16.37 -20.06
CA SER A 103 -15.32 -17.68 -19.63
C SER A 103 -14.94 -17.66 -18.14
N LEU A 104 -14.89 -18.84 -17.54
CA LEU A 104 -14.25 -19.08 -16.24
C LEU A 104 -12.92 -19.79 -16.51
N GLY A 105 -11.81 -19.24 -16.03
CA GLY A 105 -10.51 -19.83 -16.32
C GLY A 105 -9.37 -19.25 -15.48
N GLU A 106 -8.24 -19.95 -15.49
CA GLU A 106 -7.01 -19.47 -14.89
C GLU A 106 -6.38 -18.34 -15.69
N VAL A 107 -5.97 -17.30 -14.98
CA VAL A 107 -5.24 -16.17 -15.53
C VAL A 107 -3.97 -15.90 -14.73
N ILE A 108 -3.03 -15.24 -15.35
CA ILE A 108 -1.84 -14.67 -14.75
C ILE A 108 -2.00 -13.16 -14.84
N ILE A 109 -1.98 -12.47 -13.70
CA ILE A 109 -2.04 -11.01 -13.63
C ILE A 109 -0.63 -10.52 -13.30
N ALA A 110 -0.06 -9.72 -14.21
CA ALA A 110 1.23 -9.07 -14.05
C ALA A 110 1.13 -7.64 -14.60
N ASP A 111 1.56 -6.65 -13.84
CA ASP A 111 1.59 -5.23 -14.23
C ASP A 111 0.23 -4.73 -14.80
N ASP A 112 -0.89 -5.03 -14.13
CA ASP A 112 -2.27 -4.79 -14.57
C ASP A 112 -2.67 -5.46 -15.88
N THR A 113 -1.79 -6.27 -16.47
CA THR A 113 -2.06 -7.04 -17.69
C THR A 113 -2.53 -8.45 -17.33
N MET A 114 -3.64 -8.88 -17.89
CA MET A 114 -4.20 -10.21 -17.67
C MET A 114 -3.88 -11.12 -18.86
N THR A 115 -3.20 -12.26 -18.60
CA THR A 115 -2.82 -13.25 -19.62
C THR A 115 -3.16 -14.66 -19.15
N GLY A 116 -3.15 -15.63 -20.06
CA GLY A 116 -3.37 -17.04 -19.74
C GLY A 116 -4.44 -17.71 -20.60
N ALA A 117 -4.63 -19.00 -20.37
CA ALA A 117 -5.57 -19.82 -21.15
C ALA A 117 -7.02 -19.31 -21.04
N GLY A 118 -7.43 -18.82 -19.86
CA GLY A 118 -8.75 -18.24 -19.63
C GLY A 118 -9.04 -17.02 -20.51
N VAL A 119 -8.06 -16.13 -20.69
CA VAL A 119 -8.19 -14.95 -21.58
C VAL A 119 -8.37 -15.37 -23.03
N VAL A 120 -7.53 -16.33 -23.49
CA VAL A 120 -7.65 -16.87 -24.85
C VAL A 120 -9.01 -17.53 -25.05
N LEU A 121 -9.51 -18.25 -24.04
CA LEU A 121 -10.82 -18.89 -24.10
C LEU A 121 -11.95 -17.86 -24.24
N ALA A 122 -11.97 -16.81 -23.42
CA ALA A 122 -12.95 -15.73 -23.52
C ALA A 122 -12.95 -15.08 -24.91
N GLN A 123 -11.77 -14.82 -25.48
CA GLN A 123 -11.61 -14.29 -26.84
C GLN A 123 -12.14 -15.24 -27.93
N ARG A 124 -11.94 -16.55 -27.77
CA ARG A 124 -12.47 -17.53 -28.74
C ARG A 124 -13.99 -17.68 -28.65
N VAL A 125 -14.54 -17.63 -27.44
CA VAL A 125 -15.98 -17.66 -27.19
C VAL A 125 -16.65 -16.39 -27.72
N GLU A 126 -16.01 -15.22 -27.58
CA GLU A 126 -16.45 -13.94 -28.18
C GLU A 126 -16.65 -14.06 -29.70
N GLN A 127 -15.72 -14.73 -30.43
CA GLN A 127 -15.79 -14.90 -31.87
C GLN A 127 -17.03 -15.70 -32.35
N LEU A 128 -17.67 -16.47 -31.48
CA LEU A 128 -18.89 -17.20 -31.73
C LEU A 128 -20.16 -16.37 -31.50
N ALA A 129 -20.04 -15.22 -30.85
CA ALA A 129 -21.19 -14.35 -30.60
C ALA A 129 -21.62 -13.59 -31.86
N ASP A 130 -22.93 -13.43 -32.04
CA ASP A 130 -23.48 -12.55 -33.05
C ASP A 130 -23.15 -11.08 -32.74
N PRO A 131 -23.18 -10.17 -33.71
CA PRO A 131 -23.11 -8.73 -33.41
C PRO A 131 -24.19 -8.32 -32.41
N ASP A 132 -23.79 -7.60 -31.33
CA ASP A 132 -24.61 -7.30 -30.15
C ASP A 132 -25.04 -8.53 -29.34
N GLY A 133 -24.32 -9.64 -29.46
CA GLY A 133 -24.56 -10.89 -28.76
C GLY A 133 -23.55 -11.20 -27.65
N LEU A 134 -23.90 -12.21 -26.84
CA LEU A 134 -23.11 -12.72 -25.74
C LEU A 134 -23.04 -14.24 -25.81
N CYS A 135 -21.83 -14.80 -25.73
CA CYS A 135 -21.58 -16.23 -25.58
C CYS A 135 -20.81 -16.54 -24.31
N ILE A 136 -21.10 -17.70 -23.70
CA ILE A 136 -20.45 -18.15 -22.46
C ILE A 136 -20.04 -19.62 -22.54
N THR A 137 -19.04 -20.05 -21.79
CA THR A 137 -18.64 -21.46 -21.67
C THR A 137 -19.56 -22.24 -20.72
N ALA A 138 -19.60 -23.58 -20.87
CA ALA A 138 -20.34 -24.47 -19.95
C ALA A 138 -19.90 -24.31 -18.51
N ALA A 139 -18.60 -24.18 -18.22
CA ALA A 139 -18.10 -23.95 -16.88
C ALA A 139 -18.68 -22.65 -16.25
N LEU A 140 -18.85 -21.60 -17.05
CA LEU A 140 -19.49 -20.38 -16.59
C LEU A 140 -21.01 -20.57 -16.40
N HIS A 141 -21.66 -21.31 -17.30
CA HIS A 141 -23.09 -21.66 -17.16
C HIS A 141 -23.37 -22.40 -15.84
N GLU A 142 -22.53 -23.37 -15.46
CA GLU A 142 -22.65 -24.11 -14.20
C GLU A 142 -22.50 -23.23 -12.97
N ALA A 143 -21.73 -22.14 -13.08
CA ALA A 143 -21.55 -21.15 -12.03
C ALA A 143 -22.68 -20.11 -11.95
N LEU A 144 -23.63 -20.08 -12.89
CA LEU A 144 -24.76 -19.14 -12.87
C LEU A 144 -25.89 -19.61 -11.93
N PRO A 145 -26.49 -18.71 -11.11
CA PRO A 145 -27.67 -19.02 -10.33
C PRO A 145 -28.86 -19.39 -11.22
N ARG A 146 -29.60 -20.44 -10.85
CA ARG A 146 -30.73 -21.00 -11.66
C ARG A 146 -31.93 -20.08 -11.84
N HIS A 147 -32.03 -18.99 -11.10
CA HIS A 147 -33.18 -18.08 -11.10
C HIS A 147 -32.92 -16.74 -11.81
N MET A 148 -31.84 -16.66 -12.59
CA MET A 148 -31.51 -15.45 -13.34
C MET A 148 -32.46 -15.27 -14.55
N PRO A 149 -32.77 -14.00 -14.96
CA PRO A 149 -33.67 -13.69 -16.07
C PRO A 149 -33.02 -13.88 -17.45
N PHE A 150 -32.24 -14.96 -17.60
CA PHE A 150 -31.49 -15.25 -18.83
C PHE A 150 -32.05 -16.48 -19.53
N GLU A 151 -32.14 -16.41 -20.85
CA GLU A 151 -32.35 -17.58 -21.73
C GLU A 151 -31.00 -18.01 -22.29
N LEU A 152 -30.76 -19.32 -22.26
CA LEU A 152 -29.53 -19.96 -22.73
C LEU A 152 -29.89 -20.83 -23.91
N ASP A 153 -29.29 -20.51 -25.06
CA ASP A 153 -29.42 -21.28 -26.31
C ASP A 153 -28.15 -22.12 -26.49
N ASP A 154 -28.31 -23.42 -26.49
CA ASP A 154 -27.19 -24.38 -26.52
C ASP A 154 -26.57 -24.45 -27.92
N LEU A 155 -25.35 -23.97 -28.07
CA LEU A 155 -24.58 -24.04 -29.31
C LEU A 155 -23.79 -25.35 -29.47
N GLY A 156 -23.81 -26.22 -28.46
CA GLY A 156 -23.09 -27.49 -28.41
C GLY A 156 -21.57 -27.36 -28.33
N GLU A 157 -20.90 -28.46 -28.63
CA GLU A 157 -19.43 -28.56 -28.64
C GLU A 157 -18.80 -27.78 -29.80
N GLN A 158 -17.94 -26.81 -29.46
CA GLN A 158 -17.26 -25.97 -30.46
C GLN A 158 -15.76 -26.26 -30.47
N VAL A 159 -15.18 -26.49 -31.65
CA VAL A 159 -13.72 -26.65 -31.80
C VAL A 159 -13.09 -25.28 -31.87
N LEU A 160 -12.38 -24.88 -30.82
CA LEU A 160 -11.76 -23.55 -30.68
C LEU A 160 -10.28 -23.63 -31.03
N LYS A 161 -9.80 -22.68 -31.83
CA LYS A 161 -8.39 -22.64 -32.24
C LYS A 161 -7.47 -22.46 -31.02
N GLY A 162 -6.58 -23.45 -30.80
CA GLY A 162 -5.60 -23.44 -29.69
C GLY A 162 -6.07 -24.22 -28.45
N PHE A 163 -7.18 -24.96 -28.56
CA PHE A 163 -7.67 -25.90 -27.55
C PHE A 163 -7.77 -27.29 -28.18
N ASP A 164 -7.23 -28.30 -27.50
CA ASP A 164 -7.20 -29.67 -27.98
C ASP A 164 -8.57 -30.36 -27.85
N ASP A 165 -9.31 -30.02 -26.78
CA ASP A 165 -10.65 -30.55 -26.55
C ASP A 165 -11.73 -29.54 -26.99
N PRO A 166 -12.87 -30.01 -27.53
CA PRO A 166 -14.01 -29.16 -27.84
C PRO A 166 -14.55 -28.47 -26.56
N VAL A 167 -15.01 -27.24 -26.70
CA VAL A 167 -15.58 -26.44 -25.60
C VAL A 167 -17.08 -26.29 -25.84
N HIS A 168 -17.87 -26.66 -24.85
CA HIS A 168 -19.32 -26.47 -24.90
C HIS A 168 -19.69 -25.02 -24.63
N VAL A 169 -20.48 -24.40 -25.50
CA VAL A 169 -20.78 -22.96 -25.52
C VAL A 169 -22.29 -22.72 -25.56
N TYR A 170 -22.72 -21.70 -24.82
CA TYR A 170 -24.10 -21.22 -24.81
C TYR A 170 -24.16 -19.75 -25.26
N ARG A 171 -25.20 -19.43 -26.05
CA ARG A 171 -25.59 -18.04 -26.32
C ARG A 171 -26.54 -17.58 -25.20
N VAL A 172 -26.36 -16.36 -24.75
CA VAL A 172 -27.17 -15.79 -23.66
C VAL A 172 -27.98 -14.62 -24.16
N SER A 173 -29.26 -14.61 -23.80
CA SER A 173 -30.19 -13.51 -24.04
C SER A 173 -31.05 -13.24 -22.83
N VAL A 174 -31.72 -12.08 -22.82
CA VAL A 174 -32.70 -11.75 -21.77
C VAL A 174 -34.01 -12.46 -22.05
N SER A 175 -34.59 -13.14 -21.05
CA SER A 175 -35.87 -13.83 -21.17
C SER A 175 -37.00 -12.87 -21.55
N SER A 176 -37.87 -13.32 -22.47
CA SER A 176 -38.96 -12.49 -22.99
C SER A 176 -39.85 -11.92 -21.88
N GLY A 177 -39.95 -10.59 -21.82
CA GLY A 177 -40.77 -9.88 -20.83
C GLY A 177 -40.12 -9.66 -19.46
N GLN A 178 -38.85 -10.01 -19.29
CA GLN A 178 -38.07 -9.72 -18.09
C GLN A 178 -37.10 -8.57 -18.34
N SER A 179 -36.76 -7.84 -17.27
CA SER A 179 -35.74 -6.79 -17.28
C SER A 179 -34.48 -7.27 -16.56
N ILE A 180 -33.34 -6.75 -16.99
CA ILE A 180 -32.07 -7.01 -16.32
C ILE A 180 -32.12 -6.43 -14.91
N PRO A 181 -31.71 -7.20 -13.87
CA PRO A 181 -31.64 -6.69 -12.52
C PRO A 181 -30.72 -5.46 -12.47
N PRO A 182 -31.12 -4.37 -11.79
CA PRO A 182 -30.22 -3.25 -11.55
C PRO A 182 -29.01 -3.71 -10.70
N PRO A 183 -27.87 -3.00 -10.75
CA PRO A 183 -26.74 -3.28 -9.89
C PRO A 183 -27.17 -3.38 -8.43
N GLU A 184 -26.68 -4.37 -7.69
CA GLU A 184 -26.99 -4.54 -6.27
C GLU A 184 -26.52 -3.29 -5.48
N GLN A 185 -27.42 -2.36 -5.26
CA GLN A 185 -27.25 -1.34 -4.22
C GLN A 185 -27.49 -2.02 -2.88
N ASN A 186 -26.55 -1.93 -1.95
CA ASN A 186 -26.66 -2.46 -0.59
C ASN A 186 -28.00 -2.09 0.05
N TYR A 187 -28.99 -2.99 0.03
CA TYR A 187 -30.28 -2.82 0.65
C TYR A 187 -30.15 -2.94 2.17
N LYS A 188 -30.21 -1.81 2.86
CA LYS A 188 -30.59 -1.80 4.27
C LYS A 188 -32.09 -2.12 4.38
N VAL A 189 -32.37 -3.21 5.08
CA VAL A 189 -33.75 -3.67 5.40
C VAL A 189 -34.54 -2.55 6.08
N SER A 190 -35.73 -2.21 5.55
CA SER A 190 -36.66 -1.27 6.14
C SER A 190 -37.60 -1.97 7.12
N PRO A 191 -37.75 -1.53 8.37
CA PRO A 191 -38.91 -1.89 9.20
C PRO A 191 -40.05 -0.87 9.03
N SER A 192 -41.25 -1.37 8.94
CA SER A 192 -42.48 -0.62 8.74
C SER A 192 -42.96 0.12 9.99
N SER A 193 -43.55 1.28 9.76
CA SER A 193 -44.62 2.01 10.48
C SER A 193 -44.27 3.06 11.55
N SER A 194 -44.69 4.29 11.23
CA SER A 194 -45.36 5.24 12.13
C SER A 194 -44.58 5.90 13.28
N LYS A 195 -43.44 6.51 12.99
CA LYS A 195 -42.87 7.64 13.78
C LYS A 195 -42.00 8.55 12.89
N TRP A 196 -42.39 8.70 11.64
CA TRP A 196 -41.53 9.21 10.55
C TRP A 196 -41.24 10.71 10.58
N GLN A 197 -42.04 11.55 11.24
CA GLN A 197 -41.77 13.00 11.21
C GLN A 197 -40.60 13.43 12.10
N VAL A 198 -40.36 12.77 13.23
CA VAL A 198 -39.25 13.08 14.12
C VAL A 198 -37.94 12.48 13.57
N VAL A 199 -38.01 11.28 12.95
CA VAL A 199 -36.86 10.59 12.33
C VAL A 199 -36.40 11.31 11.06
N THR A 200 -37.35 11.89 10.27
CA THR A 200 -36.98 12.64 9.05
C THR A 200 -36.20 13.93 9.38
N TYR A 201 -36.56 14.63 10.45
CA TYR A 201 -35.78 15.81 10.90
C TYR A 201 -34.42 15.42 11.53
N ALA A 202 -34.34 14.29 12.23
CA ALA A 202 -33.10 13.78 12.78
C ALA A 202 -32.15 13.27 11.66
N ILE A 203 -32.70 12.61 10.63
CA ILE A 203 -31.93 12.17 9.46
C ILE A 203 -31.51 13.38 8.60
N ALA A 204 -32.37 14.36 8.41
CA ALA A 204 -31.99 15.59 7.70
C ALA A 204 -30.91 16.38 8.46
N ALA A 205 -30.98 16.46 9.79
CA ALA A 205 -29.96 17.06 10.62
C ALA A 205 -28.65 16.24 10.59
N LEU A 206 -28.74 14.90 10.61
CA LEU A 206 -27.58 14.01 10.49
C LEU A 206 -26.93 14.10 9.09
N VAL A 207 -27.73 14.17 8.03
CA VAL A 207 -27.25 14.38 6.66
C VAL A 207 -26.59 15.76 6.52
N VAL A 208 -27.17 16.81 7.12
CA VAL A 208 -26.54 18.14 7.15
C VAL A 208 -25.23 18.13 7.96
N VAL A 209 -25.19 17.42 9.08
CA VAL A 209 -23.96 17.23 9.87
C VAL A 209 -22.95 16.39 9.13
N ILE A 210 -23.35 15.34 8.41
CA ILE A 210 -22.47 14.53 7.57
C ILE A 210 -21.99 15.34 6.35
N VAL A 211 -22.85 16.11 5.70
CA VAL A 211 -22.46 17.00 4.59
C VAL A 211 -21.55 18.12 5.09
N LEU A 212 -21.82 18.70 6.26
CA LEU A 212 -20.92 19.65 6.90
C LEU A 212 -19.63 18.98 7.36
N PHE A 213 -19.66 17.76 7.86
CA PHE A 213 -18.48 16.97 8.22
C PHE A 213 -17.63 16.68 6.98
N PHE A 214 -18.22 16.25 5.87
CA PHE A 214 -17.52 16.09 4.58
C PHE A 214 -17.09 17.42 3.95
N TRP A 215 -17.75 18.54 4.29
CA TRP A 215 -17.30 19.88 3.88
C TRP A 215 -16.20 20.44 4.78
N PHE A 216 -16.11 20.00 6.04
CA PHE A 216 -15.11 20.46 7.01
C PHE A 216 -13.93 19.52 7.20
N VAL A 217 -13.96 18.30 6.65
CA VAL A 217 -12.79 17.38 6.65
C VAL A 217 -12.13 17.45 5.27
N PRO A 218 -11.04 18.17 5.13
CA PRO A 218 -10.35 18.32 3.83
C PRO A 218 -9.50 17.08 3.54
N TRP A 219 -10.10 15.98 3.09
CA TRP A 219 -9.33 14.85 2.55
C TRP A 219 -8.88 15.09 1.10
N GLU A 220 -9.42 16.10 0.44
CA GLU A 220 -9.02 16.56 -0.89
C GLU A 220 -7.65 17.27 -0.95
N GLN A 221 -7.03 17.56 0.20
CA GLN A 221 -5.79 18.38 0.25
C GLN A 221 -4.50 17.61 -0.05
N LEU A 222 -4.52 16.31 -0.32
CA LEU A 222 -3.29 15.55 -0.60
C LEU A 222 -3.00 15.39 -2.10
N ALA A 223 -4.00 15.41 -2.95
CA ALA A 223 -3.84 15.29 -4.40
C ALA A 223 -3.22 16.54 -5.08
N ASP A 224 -3.31 17.71 -4.44
CA ASP A 224 -2.80 18.98 -4.98
C ASP A 224 -1.44 19.42 -4.38
N LYS A 225 -0.92 18.73 -3.37
CA LYS A 225 0.38 19.09 -2.79
C LYS A 225 1.51 18.64 -3.71
N PRO A 226 2.56 19.47 -3.88
CA PRO A 226 3.77 19.00 -4.53
C PRO A 226 4.30 17.78 -3.79
N SER A 227 4.73 16.76 -4.53
CA SER A 227 5.26 15.51 -4.00
C SER A 227 6.67 15.26 -4.53
N ILE A 228 7.57 14.77 -3.65
CA ILE A 228 8.97 14.57 -3.97
C ILE A 228 9.47 13.23 -3.42
N ALA A 229 10.34 12.57 -4.19
CA ALA A 229 11.19 11.50 -3.70
C ALA A 229 12.66 11.90 -3.82
N VAL A 230 13.44 11.63 -2.78
CA VAL A 230 14.89 11.85 -2.77
C VAL A 230 15.56 10.50 -3.00
N LEU A 231 16.25 10.35 -4.11
CA LEU A 231 16.96 9.14 -4.46
C LEU A 231 18.24 8.97 -3.62
N PRO A 232 18.77 7.75 -3.46
CA PRO A 232 20.05 7.55 -2.79
C PRO A 232 21.17 8.25 -3.56
N PHE A 233 21.94 9.10 -2.89
CA PHE A 233 23.02 9.83 -3.55
C PHE A 233 24.19 8.91 -3.91
N GLY A 234 24.69 9.07 -5.12
CA GLY A 234 25.84 8.33 -5.61
C GLY A 234 27.12 8.68 -4.84
N ASN A 235 27.88 7.67 -4.42
CA ASN A 235 29.22 7.89 -3.85
C ASN A 235 30.26 8.05 -4.96
N MET A 236 30.77 9.27 -5.11
CA MET A 236 31.85 9.61 -6.05
C MET A 236 33.22 9.76 -5.37
N SER A 237 33.34 9.32 -4.11
CA SER A 237 34.60 9.27 -3.38
C SER A 237 35.45 8.10 -3.85
N ASN A 238 36.80 8.15 -3.58
CA ASN A 238 37.70 7.06 -3.91
C ASN A 238 37.55 5.83 -2.97
N ASP A 239 36.74 5.93 -1.92
CA ASP A 239 36.49 4.88 -0.93
C ASP A 239 35.06 4.37 -1.06
N PRO A 240 34.81 3.14 -1.57
CA PRO A 240 33.49 2.55 -1.66
C PRO A 240 32.79 2.40 -0.30
N ASN A 241 33.54 2.27 0.79
CA ASN A 241 32.99 2.13 2.14
C ASN A 241 32.31 3.42 2.63
N GLN A 242 32.38 4.53 1.89
CA GLN A 242 31.73 5.78 2.24
C GLN A 242 30.30 5.92 1.64
N GLN A 243 29.75 4.87 1.05
CA GLN A 243 28.36 4.89 0.55
C GLN A 243 27.36 5.27 1.66
N TYR A 244 27.57 4.77 2.90
CA TYR A 244 26.69 5.11 4.04
C TYR A 244 26.63 6.61 4.33
N PHE A 245 27.70 7.34 4.02
CA PHE A 245 27.75 8.78 4.22
C PHE A 245 26.90 9.52 3.17
N SER A 246 26.99 9.11 1.89
CA SER A 246 26.13 9.63 0.82
C SER A 246 24.65 9.35 1.09
N ASP A 247 24.35 8.14 1.56
CA ASP A 247 23.00 7.74 2.00
C ASP A 247 22.50 8.59 3.16
N GLY A 248 23.38 8.88 4.11
CA GLY A 248 23.07 9.71 5.26
C GLY A 248 22.60 11.09 4.87
N ILE A 249 23.28 11.73 3.92
CA ILE A 249 22.90 13.05 3.41
C ILE A 249 21.52 13.01 2.74
N ALA A 250 21.26 12.03 1.87
CA ALA A 250 19.96 11.87 1.24
C ALA A 250 18.83 11.64 2.28
N GLU A 251 19.10 10.81 3.31
CA GLU A 251 18.14 10.53 4.39
C GLU A 251 17.88 11.77 5.27
N ASP A 252 18.90 12.57 5.56
CA ASP A 252 18.69 13.80 6.32
C ASP A 252 17.86 14.82 5.51
N ILE A 253 18.10 14.95 4.19
CA ILE A 253 17.25 15.76 3.30
C ILE A 253 15.79 15.24 3.30
N ILE A 254 15.57 13.93 3.22
CA ILE A 254 14.22 13.33 3.37
C ILE A 254 13.61 13.75 4.71
N THR A 255 14.38 13.65 5.79
CA THR A 255 13.94 14.00 7.14
C THR A 255 13.51 15.48 7.23
N ASP A 256 14.33 16.38 6.71
CA ASP A 256 14.07 17.82 6.75
C ASP A 256 12.84 18.19 5.91
N LEU A 257 12.79 17.71 4.66
CA LEU A 257 11.64 17.95 3.78
C LEU A 257 10.34 17.36 4.33
N SER A 258 10.41 16.22 5.04
CA SER A 258 9.23 15.54 5.63
C SER A 258 8.55 16.36 6.74
N GLN A 259 9.22 17.37 7.28
CA GLN A 259 8.67 18.28 8.29
C GLN A 259 7.77 19.36 7.67
N LEU A 260 7.81 19.53 6.35
CA LEU A 260 7.03 20.54 5.64
C LEU A 260 5.59 20.08 5.42
N LYS A 261 4.62 20.87 5.94
CA LYS A 261 3.19 20.54 5.88
C LYS A 261 2.62 20.54 4.47
N ASN A 262 3.20 21.37 3.58
CA ASN A 262 2.73 21.57 2.22
C ASN A 262 3.52 20.78 1.16
N LEU A 263 4.29 19.78 1.58
CA LEU A 263 5.07 18.90 0.70
C LEU A 263 4.84 17.44 1.11
N ALA A 264 4.47 16.59 0.16
CA ALA A 264 4.44 15.14 0.38
C ALA A 264 5.82 14.57 0.04
N VAL A 265 6.45 13.89 0.99
CA VAL A 265 7.80 13.33 0.83
C VAL A 265 7.75 11.83 0.96
N ILE A 266 8.25 11.15 -0.06
CA ILE A 266 8.31 9.68 -0.06
C ILE A 266 9.38 9.18 0.91
N ALA A 267 9.02 8.14 1.65
CA ALA A 267 9.90 7.52 2.63
C ALA A 267 11.16 6.96 1.99
N ARG A 268 12.25 6.96 2.77
CA ARG A 268 13.56 6.43 2.38
C ARG A 268 13.46 5.00 1.80
N ASN A 269 12.67 4.13 2.43
CA ASN A 269 12.59 2.73 2.02
C ASN A 269 12.15 2.58 0.57
N SER A 270 11.16 3.34 0.12
CA SER A 270 10.70 3.34 -1.27
C SER A 270 11.74 3.97 -2.22
N SER A 271 12.25 5.14 -1.88
CA SER A 271 13.23 5.85 -2.73
C SER A 271 14.52 5.06 -2.94
N PHE A 272 14.99 4.36 -1.91
CA PHE A 272 16.26 3.62 -1.93
C PHE A 272 16.20 2.27 -2.67
N THR A 273 15.01 1.83 -3.10
CA THR A 273 14.89 0.67 -4.00
C THR A 273 15.46 0.93 -5.40
N TYR A 274 15.68 2.21 -5.74
CA TYR A 274 16.28 2.63 -7.02
C TYR A 274 17.80 2.73 -6.99
N ARG A 275 18.43 2.32 -5.90
CA ARG A 275 19.89 2.26 -5.83
C ARG A 275 20.47 1.46 -6.98
N ASP A 276 21.47 2.03 -7.68
CA ASP A 276 22.21 1.40 -8.78
C ASP A 276 21.33 0.95 -9.97
N LYS A 277 20.09 1.44 -10.04
CA LYS A 277 19.17 1.15 -11.15
C LYS A 277 19.18 2.29 -12.17
N SER A 278 19.37 1.94 -13.43
CA SER A 278 19.25 2.90 -14.55
C SER A 278 17.79 2.95 -15.03
N VAL A 279 16.96 3.72 -14.32
CA VAL A 279 15.54 3.89 -14.62
C VAL A 279 15.28 5.35 -14.97
N LYS A 280 14.39 5.63 -15.91
CA LYS A 280 14.02 7.00 -16.27
C LYS A 280 13.29 7.70 -15.13
N ALA A 281 13.52 8.99 -14.96
CA ALA A 281 12.86 9.80 -13.94
C ALA A 281 11.32 9.75 -14.02
N GLN A 282 10.78 9.68 -15.24
CA GLN A 282 9.33 9.56 -15.47
C GLN A 282 8.76 8.25 -14.93
N ASP A 283 9.48 7.13 -15.13
CA ASP A 283 9.06 5.82 -14.67
C ASP A 283 9.11 5.72 -13.13
N ILE A 284 10.19 6.26 -12.52
CA ILE A 284 10.30 6.37 -11.05
C ILE A 284 9.17 7.25 -10.49
N GLY A 285 8.91 8.39 -11.15
CA GLY A 285 7.86 9.31 -10.72
C GLY A 285 6.48 8.68 -10.75
N LYS A 286 6.20 7.86 -11.78
CA LYS A 286 4.94 7.12 -11.91
C LYS A 286 4.81 6.04 -10.84
N ASP A 287 5.86 5.26 -10.61
CA ASP A 287 5.87 4.15 -9.64
C ASP A 287 5.75 4.67 -8.19
N LEU A 288 6.47 5.75 -7.84
CA LEU A 288 6.38 6.37 -6.51
C LEU A 288 5.23 7.37 -6.34
N GLY A 289 4.49 7.68 -7.39
CA GLY A 289 3.40 8.66 -7.35
C GLY A 289 3.86 10.09 -7.07
N VAL A 290 5.06 10.50 -7.52
CA VAL A 290 5.62 11.82 -7.21
C VAL A 290 5.80 12.70 -8.44
N LYS A 291 5.62 14.01 -8.23
CA LYS A 291 5.83 15.02 -9.27
C LYS A 291 7.31 15.40 -9.44
N TYR A 292 8.10 15.26 -8.38
CA TYR A 292 9.49 15.67 -8.39
C TYR A 292 10.41 14.57 -7.89
N LEU A 293 11.60 14.46 -8.48
CA LEU A 293 12.70 13.64 -7.99
C LEU A 293 13.89 14.52 -7.65
N LEU A 294 14.50 14.26 -6.51
CA LEU A 294 15.80 14.79 -6.14
C LEU A 294 16.83 13.69 -6.32
N ASP A 295 17.81 13.93 -7.16
CA ASP A 295 18.96 13.05 -7.39
C ASP A 295 20.26 13.79 -7.08
N GLY A 296 21.30 13.06 -6.73
CA GLY A 296 22.57 13.69 -6.42
C GLY A 296 23.75 12.75 -6.25
N SER A 297 24.90 13.35 -6.01
CA SER A 297 26.13 12.63 -5.71
C SER A 297 26.97 13.35 -4.67
N VAL A 298 27.74 12.57 -3.92
CA VAL A 298 28.63 13.05 -2.87
C VAL A 298 30.05 12.57 -3.16
N ARG A 299 31.01 13.48 -3.11
CA ARG A 299 32.44 13.19 -3.14
C ARG A 299 33.11 13.76 -1.91
N LYS A 300 33.73 12.91 -1.11
CA LYS A 300 34.54 13.30 0.05
C LYS A 300 36.02 13.04 -0.24
N GLU A 301 36.83 14.06 -0.07
CA GLU A 301 38.29 14.00 -0.22
C GLU A 301 38.97 14.70 0.96
N GLY A 302 39.54 13.94 1.89
CA GLY A 302 40.10 14.49 3.12
C GLY A 302 39.09 15.29 3.91
N ASN A 303 39.34 16.59 4.12
CA ASN A 303 38.45 17.52 4.84
C ASN A 303 37.51 18.31 3.92
N ARG A 304 37.38 17.93 2.65
CA ARG A 304 36.50 18.59 1.68
C ARG A 304 35.37 17.67 1.26
N ILE A 305 34.19 18.26 1.09
CA ILE A 305 33.00 17.60 0.56
C ILE A 305 32.48 18.36 -0.64
N ARG A 306 32.16 17.65 -1.69
CA ARG A 306 31.43 18.14 -2.84
C ARG A 306 30.11 17.39 -2.94
N ILE A 307 29.00 18.14 -3.01
CA ILE A 307 27.67 17.59 -3.24
C ILE A 307 27.14 18.21 -4.52
N THR A 308 26.67 17.36 -5.44
CA THR A 308 25.93 17.80 -6.64
C THR A 308 24.50 17.32 -6.46
N VAL A 309 23.54 18.21 -6.64
CA VAL A 309 22.10 17.93 -6.46
C VAL A 309 21.34 18.45 -7.67
N GLN A 310 20.35 17.70 -8.09
CA GLN A 310 19.46 18.07 -9.21
C GLN A 310 18.01 17.73 -8.87
N LEU A 311 17.10 18.64 -9.20
CA LEU A 311 15.66 18.48 -9.05
C LEU A 311 15.04 18.27 -10.44
N ILE A 312 14.30 17.20 -10.62
CA ILE A 312 13.76 16.76 -11.90
C ILE A 312 12.23 16.75 -11.83
N ASP A 313 11.56 17.30 -12.82
CA ASP A 313 10.12 17.12 -13.02
C ASP A 313 9.85 15.77 -13.68
N THR A 314 9.12 14.90 -13.00
CA THR A 314 8.84 13.53 -13.46
C THR A 314 7.88 13.48 -14.64
N SER A 315 7.11 14.53 -14.89
CA SER A 315 6.15 14.55 -16.01
C SER A 315 6.85 14.61 -17.38
N ASN A 316 8.01 15.24 -17.45
CA ASN A 316 8.75 15.49 -18.69
C ASN A 316 10.22 15.08 -18.61
N GLY A 317 10.77 14.83 -17.42
CA GLY A 317 12.17 14.45 -17.19
C GLY A 317 13.14 15.64 -17.27
N TYR A 318 12.66 16.88 -17.28
CA TYR A 318 13.53 18.05 -17.31
C TYR A 318 14.04 18.44 -15.93
N HIS A 319 15.28 18.91 -15.88
CA HIS A 319 15.88 19.48 -14.67
C HIS A 319 15.28 20.86 -14.41
N ILE A 320 14.61 21.02 -13.28
CA ILE A 320 14.08 22.32 -12.82
C ILE A 320 15.20 23.14 -12.20
N TRP A 321 16.07 22.46 -11.48
CA TRP A 321 17.20 23.07 -10.79
C TRP A 321 18.34 22.05 -10.67
N ALA A 322 19.58 22.54 -10.76
CA ALA A 322 20.79 21.76 -10.50
C ALA A 322 21.87 22.68 -9.94
N GLU A 323 22.52 22.26 -8.84
CA GLU A 323 23.58 23.05 -8.22
C GLU A 323 24.68 22.14 -7.65
N ARG A 324 25.90 22.69 -7.59
CA ARG A 324 27.08 22.02 -7.03
C ARG A 324 27.61 22.83 -5.86
N PHE A 325 27.79 22.17 -4.74
CA PHE A 325 28.29 22.72 -3.51
C PHE A 325 29.66 22.16 -3.18
N ASP A 326 30.63 23.02 -2.88
CA ASP A 326 31.99 22.68 -2.43
C ASP A 326 32.21 23.32 -1.06
N ARG A 327 32.39 22.52 0.01
CA ARG A 327 32.56 23.01 1.38
C ARG A 327 33.59 22.17 2.14
N GLU A 328 34.04 22.65 3.30
CA GLU A 328 34.77 21.84 4.27
C GLU A 328 33.80 20.99 5.09
N LEU A 329 34.24 19.80 5.53
CA LEU A 329 33.44 18.87 6.35
C LEU A 329 32.94 19.50 7.66
N THR A 330 33.69 20.43 8.23
CA THR A 330 33.30 21.19 9.41
C THR A 330 32.02 22.00 9.20
N ASN A 331 31.68 22.34 7.95
CA ASN A 331 30.50 23.13 7.57
C ASN A 331 29.39 22.26 6.95
N MET A 332 29.45 20.93 7.11
CA MET A 332 28.55 19.99 6.45
C MET A 332 27.08 20.24 6.80
N PHE A 333 26.77 20.50 8.07
CA PHE A 333 25.39 20.71 8.53
C PHE A 333 24.80 22.01 7.97
N ALA A 334 25.59 23.10 7.97
CA ALA A 334 25.18 24.35 7.30
C ALA A 334 24.97 24.15 5.79
N LEU A 335 25.73 23.24 5.17
CA LEU A 335 25.54 22.89 3.78
C LEU A 335 24.24 22.10 3.55
N GLN A 336 23.88 21.17 4.46
CA GLN A 336 22.60 20.46 4.38
C GLN A 336 21.41 21.43 4.48
N ASP A 337 21.47 22.39 5.40
CA ASP A 337 20.46 23.45 5.54
C ASP A 337 20.35 24.27 4.25
N GLU A 338 21.48 24.70 3.70
CA GLU A 338 21.55 25.46 2.44
C GLU A 338 20.91 24.65 1.28
N ILE A 339 21.21 23.36 1.15
CA ILE A 339 20.63 22.48 0.12
C ILE A 339 19.12 22.38 0.31
N THR A 340 18.63 22.13 1.52
CA THR A 340 17.19 22.03 1.83
C THR A 340 16.47 23.34 1.48
N GLU A 341 17.01 24.49 1.85
CA GLU A 341 16.44 25.81 1.50
C GLU A 341 16.37 26.02 -0.03
N ARG A 342 17.40 25.62 -0.77
CA ARG A 342 17.42 25.71 -2.24
C ARG A 342 16.34 24.83 -2.88
N ILE A 343 16.19 23.58 -2.39
CA ILE A 343 15.15 22.66 -2.86
C ILE A 343 13.75 23.25 -2.62
N VAL A 344 13.49 23.74 -1.42
CA VAL A 344 12.21 24.36 -1.04
C VAL A 344 11.90 25.57 -1.92
N SER A 345 12.91 26.41 -2.17
CA SER A 345 12.80 27.57 -3.08
C SER A 345 12.48 27.14 -4.52
N ALA A 346 13.17 26.11 -5.04
CA ALA A 346 12.96 25.58 -6.38
C ALA A 346 11.56 24.96 -6.56
N LEU A 347 11.02 24.35 -5.49
CA LEU A 347 9.66 23.80 -5.46
C LEU A 347 8.58 24.89 -5.26
N SER A 348 8.96 26.14 -5.06
CA SER A 348 8.05 27.25 -4.73
C SER A 348 7.18 27.00 -3.50
N VAL A 349 7.66 26.20 -2.54
CA VAL A 349 6.99 25.93 -1.27
C VAL A 349 7.23 27.09 -0.32
N GLN A 350 6.16 27.67 0.21
CA GLN A 350 6.26 28.73 1.21
C GLN A 350 6.45 28.14 2.60
N LEU A 351 7.54 28.51 3.28
CA LEU A 351 7.84 28.11 4.64
C LEU A 351 7.19 29.09 5.65
N SER A 352 6.51 28.53 6.65
CA SER A 352 6.11 29.29 7.84
C SER A 352 7.33 29.63 8.72
N GLY A 353 7.15 30.57 9.65
CA GLY A 353 8.20 30.92 10.60
C GLY A 353 8.66 29.72 11.45
N ASP A 354 7.71 28.89 11.87
CA ASP A 354 7.98 27.70 12.68
C ASP A 354 8.75 26.64 11.89
N GLU A 355 8.40 26.40 10.62
CA GLU A 355 9.12 25.46 9.73
C GLU A 355 10.56 25.90 9.48
N LYS A 356 10.79 27.21 9.30
CA LYS A 356 12.17 27.75 9.16
C LYS A 356 12.99 27.50 10.43
N GLN A 357 12.41 27.72 11.61
CA GLN A 357 13.08 27.47 12.87
C GLN A 357 13.32 25.98 13.10
N GLN A 358 12.42 25.12 12.65
CA GLN A 358 12.50 23.67 12.79
C GLN A 358 13.60 23.10 11.89
N LEU A 359 13.71 23.55 10.63
CA LEU A 359 14.77 23.16 9.69
C LEU A 359 16.16 23.60 10.17
N ALA A 360 16.28 24.76 10.81
CA ALA A 360 17.55 25.24 11.36
C ALA A 360 18.02 24.49 12.62
N ASN A 361 17.26 23.51 13.10
CA ASN A 361 17.55 22.80 14.34
C ASN A 361 18.37 21.52 14.05
N ASN A 362 19.64 21.69 13.77
CA ASN A 362 20.56 20.61 13.44
C ASN A 362 20.63 19.53 14.53
N ALA A 363 20.70 18.27 14.11
CA ALA A 363 20.77 17.12 15.00
C ALA A 363 22.05 17.12 15.88
N THR A 364 23.18 17.57 15.32
CA THR A 364 24.48 17.74 15.98
C THR A 364 25.34 18.69 15.13
N ASN A 365 26.34 19.31 15.75
CA ASN A 365 27.39 20.08 15.05
C ASN A 365 28.73 19.33 14.97
N SER A 366 28.78 18.09 15.46
CA SER A 366 29.99 17.26 15.43
C SER A 366 29.94 16.23 14.33
N PHE A 367 30.80 16.37 13.33
CA PHE A 367 30.93 15.37 12.26
C PHE A 367 31.28 13.99 12.82
N GLU A 368 32.18 13.90 13.81
CA GLU A 368 32.56 12.64 14.44
C GLU A 368 31.38 11.96 15.13
N ALA A 369 30.57 12.72 15.89
CA ALA A 369 29.36 12.19 16.51
C ALA A 369 28.35 11.69 15.46
N TYR A 370 28.16 12.44 14.39
CA TYR A 370 27.29 12.06 13.28
C TYR A 370 27.79 10.80 12.59
N ASP A 371 29.07 10.70 12.27
CA ASP A 371 29.65 9.54 11.61
C ASP A 371 29.49 8.26 12.45
N LEU A 372 29.78 8.33 13.75
CA LEU A 372 29.51 7.23 14.70
C LEU A 372 28.03 6.86 14.75
N PHE A 373 27.14 7.85 14.75
CA PHE A 373 25.69 7.62 14.73
C PHE A 373 25.25 6.86 13.48
N ARG A 374 25.76 7.25 12.30
CA ARG A 374 25.45 6.56 11.01
C ARG A 374 25.98 5.13 10.99
N GLN A 375 27.19 4.89 11.48
CA GLN A 375 27.76 3.54 11.61
C GLN A 375 26.90 2.65 12.53
N ALA A 376 26.45 3.19 13.68
CA ALA A 376 25.58 2.46 14.61
C ALA A 376 24.20 2.17 14.00
N GLN A 377 23.66 3.09 13.20
CA GLN A 377 22.40 2.92 12.49
C GLN A 377 22.45 1.73 11.52
N ILE A 378 23.54 1.62 10.74
CA ILE A 378 23.76 0.49 9.83
C ILE A 378 23.93 -0.82 10.61
N ALA A 379 24.70 -0.81 11.69
CA ALA A 379 24.88 -1.98 12.53
C ALA A 379 23.55 -2.49 13.13
N SER A 380 22.61 -1.58 13.42
CA SER A 380 21.29 -1.90 13.99
C SER A 380 20.19 -2.12 12.94
N ALA A 381 20.47 -1.92 11.64
CA ALA A 381 19.55 -2.15 10.53
C ALA A 381 19.88 -3.44 9.76
N GLY A 382 18.91 -3.95 8.99
CA GLY A 382 19.10 -5.08 8.06
C GLY A 382 18.74 -6.46 8.63
N ALA A 383 18.66 -7.46 7.75
CA ALA A 383 18.35 -8.84 8.09
C ALA A 383 19.39 -9.46 9.03
N GLY A 384 18.95 -10.28 9.98
CA GLY A 384 19.81 -10.96 10.94
C GLY A 384 20.05 -10.14 12.21
N PHE A 385 18.97 -9.89 12.97
CA PHE A 385 19.02 -9.29 14.29
C PHE A 385 19.73 -10.20 15.30
N THR A 386 21.03 -10.00 15.49
CA THR A 386 21.83 -10.78 16.44
C THR A 386 22.17 -9.96 17.69
N LYS A 387 22.36 -10.62 18.82
CA LYS A 387 22.82 -10.02 20.08
C LYS A 387 24.05 -9.14 19.86
N ASP A 388 25.03 -9.66 19.12
CA ASP A 388 26.32 -8.96 18.89
C ASP A 388 26.16 -7.68 18.08
N ARG A 389 25.33 -7.68 17.04
CA ARG A 389 25.08 -6.47 16.23
C ARG A 389 24.39 -5.37 17.04
N TYR A 390 23.39 -5.72 17.84
CA TYR A 390 22.74 -4.76 18.74
C TYR A 390 23.69 -4.25 19.82
N ALA A 391 24.55 -5.12 20.41
CA ALA A 391 25.54 -4.71 21.37
C ALA A 391 26.58 -3.76 20.77
N GLN A 392 27.06 -4.06 19.56
CA GLN A 392 27.95 -3.17 18.81
C GLN A 392 27.31 -1.82 18.50
N ALA A 393 26.07 -1.81 18.03
CA ALA A 393 25.32 -0.58 17.77
C ALA A 393 25.16 0.27 19.04
N ALA A 394 24.78 -0.37 20.16
CA ALA A 394 24.62 0.32 21.43
C ALA A 394 25.92 0.97 21.89
N GLU A 395 27.07 0.29 21.77
CA GLU A 395 28.36 0.84 22.12
C GLU A 395 28.75 2.00 21.21
N THR A 396 28.49 1.88 19.91
CA THR A 396 28.80 2.96 18.96
C THR A 396 27.92 4.20 19.19
N TYR A 397 26.63 4.03 19.54
CA TYR A 397 25.78 5.15 19.98
C TYR A 397 26.27 5.80 21.27
N ARG A 398 26.77 5.04 22.27
CA ARG A 398 27.38 5.60 23.48
C ARG A 398 28.59 6.46 23.16
N ARG A 399 29.43 6.02 22.22
CA ARG A 399 30.56 6.80 21.72
C ARG A 399 30.11 8.09 21.05
N ALA A 400 29.08 8.05 20.18
CA ALA A 400 28.52 9.25 19.57
C ALA A 400 28.02 10.25 20.63
N ILE A 401 27.35 9.77 21.69
CA ILE A 401 26.89 10.57 22.84
C ILE A 401 28.08 11.15 23.63
N SER A 402 29.18 10.40 23.78
CA SER A 402 30.37 10.90 24.48
C SER A 402 31.08 12.03 23.73
N VAL A 403 31.03 12.01 22.41
CA VAL A 403 31.57 13.07 21.54
C VAL A 403 30.67 14.29 21.53
N ASP A 404 29.34 14.10 21.44
CA ASP A 404 28.37 15.18 21.54
C ASP A 404 27.23 14.83 22.52
N PRO A 405 27.32 15.28 23.79
CA PRO A 405 26.30 15.03 24.79
C PRO A 405 24.95 15.73 24.52
N LYS A 406 24.85 16.56 23.48
CA LYS A 406 23.60 17.21 23.07
C LYS A 406 22.95 16.53 21.84
N PHE A 407 23.54 15.46 21.33
CA PHE A 407 23.02 14.73 20.18
C PHE A 407 21.76 13.92 20.54
N ALA A 408 20.59 14.54 20.53
CA ALA A 408 19.31 13.95 20.93
C ALA A 408 18.96 12.65 20.19
N ARG A 409 19.18 12.60 18.85
CA ARG A 409 18.90 11.42 18.02
C ARG A 409 19.71 10.19 18.47
N ALA A 410 20.94 10.38 18.94
CA ALA A 410 21.77 9.28 19.42
C ALA A 410 21.23 8.66 20.71
N TYR A 411 20.73 9.48 21.64
CA TYR A 411 20.05 8.98 22.86
C TYR A 411 18.79 8.19 22.50
N GLY A 412 17.95 8.72 21.60
CA GLY A 412 16.72 8.04 21.15
C GLY A 412 17.01 6.71 20.48
N ALA A 413 18.01 6.66 19.59
CA ALA A 413 18.41 5.44 18.89
C ALA A 413 18.99 4.39 19.85
N LEU A 414 19.81 4.81 20.83
CA LEU A 414 20.31 3.91 21.87
C LEU A 414 19.16 3.35 22.72
N ALA A 415 18.17 4.16 23.08
CA ALA A 415 16.98 3.71 23.81
C ALA A 415 16.22 2.61 23.04
N VAL A 416 16.02 2.78 21.72
CA VAL A 416 15.37 1.79 20.84
C VAL A 416 16.19 0.50 20.80
N VAL A 417 17.52 0.57 20.63
CA VAL A 417 18.39 -0.62 20.60
C VAL A 417 18.35 -1.39 21.91
N LEU A 418 18.38 -0.70 23.06
CA LEU A 418 18.26 -1.36 24.36
C LEU A 418 16.89 -2.04 24.54
N THR A 419 15.82 -1.39 24.07
CA THR A 419 14.48 -1.99 24.08
C THR A 419 14.43 -3.26 23.22
N ARG A 420 15.05 -3.24 22.03
CA ARG A 420 15.13 -4.42 21.15
C ARG A 420 15.92 -5.57 21.77
N LEU A 421 17.04 -5.28 22.46
CA LEU A 421 17.82 -6.29 23.19
C LEU A 421 16.97 -7.00 24.27
N VAL A 422 16.13 -6.25 24.97
CA VAL A 422 15.22 -6.84 25.97
C VAL A 422 14.15 -7.70 25.32
N ASN A 423 13.52 -7.19 24.26
CA ASN A 423 12.42 -7.90 23.58
C ASN A 423 12.88 -9.19 22.91
N ALA A 424 14.11 -9.19 22.37
CA ALA A 424 14.71 -10.39 21.79
C ALA A 424 15.28 -11.36 22.84
N SER A 425 15.03 -11.13 24.13
CA SER A 425 15.58 -11.94 25.24
C SER A 425 17.11 -12.03 25.25
N TYR A 426 17.80 -11.02 24.72
CA TYR A 426 19.27 -10.96 24.68
C TYR A 426 19.90 -10.30 25.90
N SER A 427 19.07 -9.85 26.87
CA SER A 427 19.55 -9.15 28.06
C SER A 427 19.52 -10.05 29.29
N ASP A 428 20.63 -10.06 30.02
CA ASP A 428 20.73 -10.75 31.32
C ASP A 428 20.15 -9.92 32.48
N VAL A 429 19.89 -8.61 32.24
CA VAL A 429 19.33 -7.63 33.20
C VAL A 429 18.15 -6.85 32.60
N PRO A 430 17.07 -7.53 32.18
CA PRO A 430 16.01 -6.91 31.40
C PRO A 430 15.30 -5.75 32.12
N ALA A 431 15.09 -5.83 33.42
CA ALA A 431 14.43 -4.78 34.20
C ALA A 431 15.25 -3.48 34.23
N GLU A 432 16.55 -3.56 34.51
CA GLU A 432 17.46 -2.41 34.51
C GLU A 432 17.54 -1.79 33.13
N MET A 433 17.65 -2.62 32.08
CA MET A 433 17.74 -2.16 30.70
C MET A 433 16.44 -1.47 30.24
N LYS A 434 15.27 -1.93 30.67
CA LYS A 434 13.97 -1.26 30.42
C LYS A 434 13.93 0.12 31.05
N GLU A 435 14.38 0.28 32.31
CA GLU A 435 14.43 1.61 32.95
C GLU A 435 15.44 2.52 32.23
N ARG A 436 16.62 1.99 31.91
CA ARG A 436 17.65 2.75 31.21
C ARG A 436 17.19 3.22 29.82
N SER A 437 16.45 2.40 29.09
CA SER A 437 15.90 2.80 27.77
C SER A 437 14.93 3.97 27.91
N LEU A 438 14.05 3.97 28.92
CA LEU A 438 13.13 5.09 29.18
C LEU A 438 13.86 6.38 29.59
N GLU A 439 14.85 6.27 30.46
CA GLU A 439 15.67 7.42 30.84
C GLU A 439 16.34 8.08 29.63
N LEU A 440 16.93 7.27 28.73
CA LEU A 440 17.58 7.74 27.52
C LEU A 440 16.59 8.38 26.55
N ALA A 441 15.41 7.77 26.35
CA ALA A 441 14.37 8.33 25.49
C ALA A 441 13.84 9.67 26.02
N ARG A 442 13.59 9.77 27.33
CA ARG A 442 13.20 11.05 27.99
C ARG A 442 14.30 12.09 27.92
N LYS A 443 15.56 11.66 28.07
CA LYS A 443 16.73 12.57 27.91
C LYS A 443 16.79 13.09 26.47
N ALA A 444 16.56 12.25 25.45
CA ALA A 444 16.50 12.68 24.06
C ALA A 444 15.45 13.77 23.85
N VAL A 445 14.22 13.58 24.37
CA VAL A 445 13.14 14.58 24.30
C VAL A 445 13.50 15.86 25.05
N SER A 446 14.15 15.76 26.20
CA SER A 446 14.59 16.95 26.95
C SER A 446 15.63 17.79 26.22
N ILE A 447 16.43 17.17 25.33
CA ILE A 447 17.43 17.86 24.50
C ILE A 447 16.76 18.49 23.27
N ASN A 448 15.94 17.71 22.55
CA ASN A 448 15.23 18.20 21.37
C ASN A 448 13.78 17.65 21.34
N PRO A 449 12.81 18.38 21.93
CA PRO A 449 11.39 17.96 21.95
C PRO A 449 10.71 18.05 20.58
N ASN A 450 11.30 18.78 19.61
CA ASN A 450 10.74 19.01 18.28
C ASN A 450 11.36 18.10 17.19
N SER A 451 12.11 17.07 17.57
CA SER A 451 12.60 16.05 16.64
C SER A 451 11.58 14.92 16.49
N PRO A 452 11.02 14.68 15.28
CA PRO A 452 10.07 13.58 15.03
C PRO A 452 10.66 12.22 15.39
N GLN A 453 11.96 12.00 15.07
CA GLN A 453 12.66 10.74 15.33
C GLN A 453 12.82 10.49 16.83
N VAL A 454 13.05 11.55 17.61
CA VAL A 454 13.17 11.47 19.07
C VAL A 454 11.81 11.13 19.69
N GLN A 455 10.75 11.78 19.25
CA GLN A 455 9.38 11.49 19.69
C GLN A 455 8.97 10.05 19.33
N ARG A 456 9.27 9.60 18.11
CA ARG A 456 9.04 8.20 17.71
C ARG A 456 9.82 7.22 18.60
N SER A 457 11.07 7.53 18.94
CA SER A 457 11.89 6.68 19.83
C SER A 457 11.26 6.56 21.21
N LEU A 458 10.72 7.65 21.75
CA LEU A 458 9.97 7.63 23.02
C LEU A 458 8.70 6.79 22.89
N GLY A 459 7.91 6.97 21.84
CA GLY A 459 6.71 6.19 21.56
C GLY A 459 7.03 4.68 21.45
N TYR A 460 8.12 4.32 20.76
CA TYR A 460 8.58 2.94 20.68
C TYR A 460 8.92 2.34 22.06
N VAL A 461 9.62 3.08 22.91
CA VAL A 461 9.96 2.63 24.26
C VAL A 461 8.69 2.46 25.11
N TYR A 462 7.73 3.39 25.03
CA TYR A 462 6.47 3.29 25.75
C TYR A 462 5.63 2.10 25.30
N LEU A 463 5.55 1.79 23.99
CA LEU A 463 4.86 0.62 23.44
C LEU A 463 5.35 -0.66 24.15
N TYR A 464 6.66 -0.89 24.17
CA TYR A 464 7.23 -2.10 24.77
C TYR A 464 7.26 -2.10 26.30
N ARG A 465 6.89 -0.97 26.91
CA ARG A 465 6.57 -0.86 28.35
C ARG A 465 5.07 -1.04 28.62
N ARG A 466 4.24 -1.26 27.58
CA ARG A 466 2.78 -1.34 27.65
C ARG A 466 2.12 -0.05 28.17
N GLN A 467 2.75 1.06 27.98
CA GLN A 467 2.25 2.41 28.27
C GLN A 467 1.66 2.98 26.97
N LEU A 468 0.53 2.40 26.50
CA LEU A 468 0.00 2.64 25.15
C LEU A 468 -0.47 4.09 24.97
N ASN A 469 -1.11 4.70 25.97
CA ASN A 469 -1.57 6.09 25.87
C ASN A 469 -0.40 7.06 25.68
N GLU A 470 0.66 6.90 26.49
CA GLU A 470 1.88 7.71 26.36
C GLU A 470 2.61 7.45 25.04
N ALA A 471 2.51 6.24 24.50
CA ALA A 471 3.06 5.90 23.18
C ALA A 471 2.30 6.62 22.07
N VAL A 472 0.95 6.64 22.12
CA VAL A 472 0.09 7.40 21.19
C VAL A 472 0.46 8.88 21.21
N GLU A 473 0.48 9.53 22.39
CA GLU A 473 0.83 10.96 22.53
C GLU A 473 2.18 11.29 21.89
N ALA A 474 3.20 10.46 22.13
CA ALA A 474 4.53 10.66 21.56
C ALA A 474 4.54 10.51 20.03
N LEU A 475 3.79 9.54 19.48
CA LEU A 475 3.72 9.32 18.04
C LEU A 475 2.85 10.34 17.32
N GLU A 476 1.75 10.77 17.89
CA GLU A 476 0.96 11.89 17.36
C GLU A 476 1.81 13.17 17.32
N ARG A 477 2.63 13.40 18.35
CA ARG A 477 3.59 14.50 18.33
C ARG A 477 4.62 14.32 17.21
N ALA A 478 5.16 13.12 16.98
CA ALA A 478 6.09 12.84 15.88
C ALA A 478 5.46 13.16 14.51
N ILE A 479 4.22 12.71 14.27
CA ILE A 479 3.47 12.94 13.04
C ILE A 479 3.13 14.43 12.86
N SER A 480 2.76 15.13 13.95
CA SER A 480 2.47 16.56 13.89
C SER A 480 3.68 17.40 13.50
N LEU A 481 4.88 16.96 13.92
CA LEU A 481 6.17 17.58 13.60
C LEU A 481 6.65 17.22 12.19
N SER A 482 6.26 16.05 11.67
CA SER A 482 6.66 15.56 10.35
C SER A 482 5.50 14.82 9.68
N PRO A 483 4.62 15.53 8.95
CA PRO A 483 3.42 14.95 8.33
C PRO A 483 3.69 13.90 7.25
N SER A 484 4.91 13.82 6.73
CA SER A 484 5.35 12.79 5.77
C SER A 484 6.17 11.67 6.42
N TYR A 485 6.12 11.52 7.75
CA TYR A 485 6.87 10.50 8.46
C TYR A 485 6.16 9.13 8.44
N ALA A 486 6.31 8.37 7.35
CA ALA A 486 5.63 7.08 7.14
C ALA A 486 5.79 6.08 8.29
N ASP A 487 7.00 5.95 8.87
CA ASP A 487 7.28 5.04 10.00
C ASP A 487 6.53 5.44 11.28
N GLY A 488 6.22 6.73 11.44
CA GLY A 488 5.40 7.23 12.55
C GLY A 488 3.97 6.72 12.46
N TYR A 489 3.38 6.78 11.26
CA TYR A 489 2.04 6.27 10.98
C TYR A 489 1.96 4.74 11.17
N ALA A 490 2.95 4.00 10.66
CA ALA A 490 2.97 2.54 10.80
C ALA A 490 3.07 2.08 12.26
N LEU A 491 3.88 2.77 13.08
CA LEU A 491 4.03 2.45 14.50
C LEU A 491 2.79 2.86 15.30
N LEU A 492 2.16 4.00 14.99
CA LEU A 492 0.92 4.41 15.63
C LEU A 492 -0.21 3.44 15.33
N ALA A 493 -0.35 3.01 14.07
CA ALA A 493 -1.34 2.02 13.68
C ALA A 493 -1.18 0.67 14.39
N LEU A 494 0.06 0.24 14.66
CA LEU A 494 0.32 -0.95 15.46
C LEU A 494 -0.27 -0.80 16.88
N ILE A 495 -0.11 0.37 17.49
CA ILE A 495 -0.62 0.66 18.84
C ILE A 495 -2.15 0.75 18.82
N GLU A 496 -2.73 1.41 17.82
CA GLU A 496 -4.18 1.50 17.67
C GLU A 496 -4.82 0.10 17.51
N ASN A 497 -4.17 -0.81 16.77
CA ASN A 497 -4.58 -2.21 16.74
C ASN A 497 -4.52 -2.89 18.11
N ASP A 498 -3.48 -2.63 18.91
CA ASP A 498 -3.36 -3.17 20.27
C ASP A 498 -4.42 -2.60 21.23
N MET A 499 -4.91 -1.40 20.95
CA MET A 499 -5.98 -0.72 21.70
C MET A 499 -7.40 -1.07 21.17
N GLY A 500 -7.53 -1.90 20.12
CA GLY A 500 -8.81 -2.26 19.52
C GLY A 500 -9.40 -1.21 18.57
N GLN A 501 -8.63 -0.17 18.20
CA GLN A 501 -9.06 0.91 17.32
C GLN A 501 -8.75 0.57 15.85
N ALA A 502 -9.33 -0.52 15.35
CA ALA A 502 -8.96 -1.12 14.07
C ALA A 502 -9.24 -0.22 12.85
N GLU A 503 -10.33 0.56 12.84
CA GLU A 503 -10.62 1.51 11.76
C GLU A 503 -9.58 2.64 11.71
N GLU A 504 -9.14 3.13 12.89
CA GLU A 504 -8.08 4.13 12.96
C GLU A 504 -6.76 3.56 12.47
N ALA A 505 -6.43 2.33 12.87
CA ALA A 505 -5.23 1.63 12.41
C ALA A 505 -5.20 1.52 10.88
N ILE A 506 -6.32 1.17 10.22
CA ILE A 506 -6.42 1.12 8.75
C ILE A 506 -6.09 2.49 8.15
N ARG A 507 -6.75 3.58 8.63
CA ARG A 507 -6.52 4.94 8.09
C ARG A 507 -5.05 5.38 8.20
N LEU A 508 -4.41 5.07 9.33
CA LEU A 508 -3.01 5.39 9.57
C LEU A 508 -2.08 4.59 8.64
N ILE A 509 -2.36 3.29 8.45
CA ILE A 509 -1.57 2.44 7.55
C ILE A 509 -1.71 2.89 6.09
N GLU A 510 -2.93 3.17 5.62
CA GLU A 510 -3.16 3.69 4.27
C GLU A 510 -2.39 4.99 4.02
N LYS A 511 -2.37 5.88 5.02
CA LYS A 511 -1.56 7.10 4.97
C LYS A 511 -0.07 6.80 4.91
N GLY A 512 0.40 5.85 5.72
CA GLY A 512 1.78 5.38 5.71
C GLY A 512 2.18 4.75 4.36
N MET A 513 1.30 3.94 3.75
CA MET A 513 1.52 3.31 2.44
C MET A 513 1.60 4.35 1.31
N TYR A 514 0.74 5.37 1.34
CA TYR A 514 0.83 6.50 0.39
C TYR A 514 2.20 7.19 0.44
N LEU A 515 2.78 7.35 1.63
CA LEU A 515 4.10 7.96 1.82
C LEU A 515 5.26 6.97 1.61
N ASN A 516 4.98 5.68 1.58
CA ASN A 516 5.96 4.62 1.42
C ASN A 516 5.43 3.53 0.46
N PRO A 517 5.31 3.80 -0.85
CA PRO A 517 4.70 2.86 -1.82
C PRO A 517 5.33 1.46 -1.83
N HIS A 518 6.65 1.36 -1.63
CA HIS A 518 7.36 0.08 -1.48
C HIS A 518 7.44 -0.33 0.00
N TYR A 519 6.28 -0.37 0.63
CA TYR A 519 6.16 -0.71 2.06
C TYR A 519 6.57 -2.16 2.36
N SER A 520 7.03 -2.37 3.59
CA SER A 520 7.43 -3.68 4.10
C SER A 520 6.23 -4.51 4.60
N TRP A 521 6.50 -5.74 4.98
CA TRP A 521 5.50 -6.67 5.48
C TRP A 521 4.72 -6.17 6.70
N GLU A 522 5.31 -5.31 7.54
CA GLU A 522 4.67 -4.77 8.75
C GLU A 522 3.39 -3.99 8.44
N TYR A 523 3.32 -3.30 7.30
CA TYR A 523 2.11 -2.58 6.88
C TYR A 523 0.97 -3.55 6.58
N LEU A 524 1.26 -4.60 5.82
CA LEU A 524 0.29 -5.65 5.49
C LEU A 524 -0.14 -6.44 6.74
N TYR A 525 0.78 -6.74 7.64
CA TYR A 525 0.50 -7.36 8.92
C TYR A 525 -0.48 -6.53 9.76
N ASN A 526 -0.26 -5.21 9.86
CA ASN A 526 -1.15 -4.32 10.59
C ASN A 526 -2.54 -4.22 9.93
N LEU A 527 -2.64 -4.20 8.59
CA LEU A 527 -3.92 -4.30 7.88
C LEU A 527 -4.62 -5.63 8.13
N GLY A 528 -3.89 -6.73 8.14
CA GLY A 528 -4.44 -8.05 8.45
C GLY A 528 -5.01 -8.12 9.86
N ARG A 529 -4.28 -7.62 10.85
CA ARG A 529 -4.75 -7.52 12.25
C ARG A 529 -6.02 -6.68 12.38
N ALA A 530 -6.04 -5.50 11.77
CA ALA A 530 -7.19 -4.61 11.79
C ALA A 530 -8.42 -5.25 11.14
N ASN A 531 -8.25 -5.92 10.00
CA ASN A 531 -9.35 -6.62 9.33
C ASN A 531 -9.84 -7.83 10.14
N TYR A 532 -8.96 -8.58 10.81
CA TYR A 532 -9.36 -9.63 11.75
C TYR A 532 -10.21 -9.06 12.90
N ALA A 533 -9.77 -7.96 13.53
CA ALA A 533 -10.50 -7.32 14.61
C ALA A 533 -11.90 -6.84 14.18
N LEU A 534 -12.05 -6.40 12.92
CA LEU A 534 -13.32 -5.95 12.33
C LEU A 534 -14.20 -7.10 11.79
N GLY A 535 -13.79 -8.35 11.94
CA GLY A 535 -14.51 -9.50 11.43
C GLY A 535 -14.47 -9.66 9.89
N ARG A 536 -13.54 -8.99 9.21
CA ARG A 536 -13.33 -9.04 7.76
C ARG A 536 -12.26 -10.10 7.44
N TYR A 537 -12.57 -11.36 7.72
CA TYR A 537 -11.57 -12.44 7.80
C TYR A 537 -10.93 -12.78 6.45
N GLU A 538 -11.69 -12.74 5.34
CA GLU A 538 -11.15 -12.97 4.01
C GLU A 538 -10.06 -11.93 3.66
N ARG A 539 -10.32 -10.65 3.96
CA ARG A 539 -9.33 -9.58 3.77
C ARG A 539 -8.14 -9.74 4.72
N ALA A 540 -8.39 -10.19 5.95
CA ALA A 540 -7.31 -10.46 6.89
C ALA A 540 -6.37 -11.55 6.35
N VAL A 541 -6.92 -12.65 5.82
CA VAL A 541 -6.16 -13.73 5.18
C VAL A 541 -5.32 -13.18 4.02
N GLU A 542 -5.93 -12.41 3.12
CA GLU A 542 -5.24 -11.82 1.96
C GLU A 542 -4.02 -10.98 2.38
N TYR A 543 -4.19 -10.03 3.30
CA TYR A 543 -3.09 -9.19 3.76
C TYR A 543 -2.02 -9.96 4.53
N LEU A 544 -2.42 -10.95 5.36
CA LEU A 544 -1.48 -11.73 6.16
C LEU A 544 -0.66 -12.69 5.30
N GLN A 545 -1.24 -13.28 4.25
CA GLN A 545 -0.50 -14.09 3.28
C GLN A 545 0.53 -13.24 2.53
N GLN A 546 0.15 -12.06 2.03
CA GLN A 546 1.09 -11.13 1.40
C GLN A 546 2.19 -10.67 2.39
N ALA A 547 1.87 -10.51 3.67
CA ALA A 547 2.86 -10.20 4.70
C ALA A 547 3.88 -11.34 4.88
N LEU A 548 3.41 -12.58 4.85
CA LEU A 548 4.27 -13.77 4.95
C LEU A 548 5.21 -13.93 3.75
N GLU A 549 4.74 -13.62 2.53
CA GLU A 549 5.56 -13.66 1.32
C GLU A 549 6.75 -12.67 1.36
N ARG A 550 6.61 -11.57 2.11
CA ARG A 550 7.62 -10.51 2.24
C ARG A 550 8.44 -10.60 3.53
N ASN A 551 8.22 -11.60 4.36
CA ASN A 551 8.79 -11.66 5.70
C ASN A 551 9.60 -12.95 5.93
N ASP A 552 10.87 -12.78 6.29
CA ASP A 552 11.77 -13.89 6.65
C ASP A 552 11.50 -14.47 8.07
N PHE A 553 10.68 -13.77 8.91
CA PHE A 553 10.34 -14.17 10.28
C PHE A 553 8.81 -14.21 10.50
N PRO A 554 8.15 -15.24 10.04
CA PRO A 554 6.70 -15.27 9.82
C PRO A 554 5.82 -15.42 11.08
N GLY A 555 6.39 -15.55 12.30
CA GLY A 555 5.64 -15.97 13.49
C GLY A 555 4.39 -15.15 13.82
N HIS A 556 4.52 -13.81 13.94
CA HIS A 556 3.38 -12.96 14.30
C HIS A 556 2.27 -12.91 13.24
N PRO A 557 2.57 -12.75 11.93
CA PRO A 557 1.53 -12.81 10.90
C PRO A 557 0.80 -14.15 10.85
N ARG A 558 1.51 -15.29 11.07
CA ARG A 558 0.88 -16.62 11.08
C ARG A 558 -0.18 -16.78 12.17
N LEU A 559 0.03 -16.21 13.36
CA LEU A 559 -0.94 -16.29 14.45
C LEU A 559 -2.28 -15.64 14.08
N PHE A 560 -2.28 -14.47 13.43
CA PHE A 560 -3.51 -13.85 12.97
C PHE A 560 -4.08 -14.52 11.72
N LEU A 561 -3.24 -15.12 10.87
CA LEU A 561 -3.67 -15.89 9.71
C LEU A 561 -4.45 -17.13 10.14
N LEU A 562 -3.87 -17.94 11.03
CA LEU A 562 -4.54 -19.16 11.53
C LEU A 562 -5.84 -18.82 12.29
N ALA A 563 -5.87 -17.73 13.09
CA ALA A 563 -7.09 -17.28 13.74
C ALA A 563 -8.17 -16.83 12.72
N SER A 564 -7.74 -16.24 11.60
CA SER A 564 -8.65 -15.85 10.51
C SER A 564 -9.22 -17.09 9.80
N PHE A 565 -8.42 -18.12 9.55
CA PHE A 565 -8.88 -19.39 8.97
C PHE A 565 -9.90 -20.09 9.85
N VAL A 566 -9.70 -20.10 11.18
CA VAL A 566 -10.69 -20.66 12.13
C VAL A 566 -12.04 -19.95 12.00
N GLN A 567 -12.05 -18.62 11.91
CA GLN A 567 -13.27 -17.83 11.76
C GLN A 567 -13.99 -18.07 10.42
N LEU A 568 -13.24 -18.45 9.38
CA LEU A 568 -13.79 -18.83 8.07
C LEU A 568 -14.21 -20.31 8.01
N GLY A 569 -13.97 -21.09 9.06
CA GLY A 569 -14.22 -22.54 9.08
C GLY A 569 -13.22 -23.37 8.27
N GLN A 570 -12.10 -22.78 7.86
CA GLN A 570 -11.01 -23.40 7.10
C GLN A 570 -10.02 -24.09 8.08
N LEU A 571 -10.47 -25.12 8.75
CA LEU A 571 -9.70 -25.75 9.84
C LEU A 571 -8.45 -26.47 9.35
N ASP A 572 -8.48 -27.06 8.17
CA ASP A 572 -7.31 -27.75 7.57
C ASP A 572 -6.18 -26.74 7.28
N ASP A 573 -6.53 -25.54 6.78
CA ASP A 573 -5.56 -24.46 6.55
C ASP A 573 -5.00 -23.91 7.88
N ALA A 574 -5.84 -23.81 8.90
CA ALA A 574 -5.42 -23.41 10.24
C ALA A 574 -4.43 -24.41 10.85
N GLU A 575 -4.71 -25.73 10.78
CA GLU A 575 -3.82 -26.79 11.26
C GLU A 575 -2.46 -26.81 10.52
N TRP A 576 -2.49 -26.56 9.21
CA TRP A 576 -1.27 -26.41 8.43
C TRP A 576 -0.40 -25.25 8.94
N GLU A 577 -0.99 -24.09 9.20
CA GLU A 577 -0.25 -22.93 9.72
C GLU A 577 0.28 -23.17 11.15
N VAL A 578 -0.43 -23.90 12.00
CA VAL A 578 0.07 -24.36 13.32
C VAL A 578 1.31 -25.22 13.14
N THR A 579 1.27 -26.21 12.24
CA THR A 579 2.43 -27.06 11.94
C THR A 579 3.65 -26.25 11.48
N GLN A 580 3.44 -25.27 10.61
CA GLN A 580 4.51 -24.38 10.15
C GLN A 580 5.06 -23.51 11.29
N LEU A 581 4.21 -23.06 12.21
CA LEU A 581 4.60 -22.26 13.36
C LEU A 581 5.42 -23.08 14.36
N GLU A 582 4.98 -24.31 14.69
CA GLU A 582 5.72 -25.22 15.58
C GLU A 582 7.13 -25.56 15.04
N MET A 583 7.26 -25.73 13.72
CA MET A 583 8.55 -26.01 13.09
C MET A 583 9.50 -24.80 13.12
N SER A 584 8.99 -23.59 12.97
CA SER A 584 9.79 -22.38 12.85
C SER A 584 9.95 -21.62 14.17
N HIS A 585 8.94 -21.68 15.05
CA HIS A 585 8.81 -20.91 16.29
C HIS A 585 8.13 -21.72 17.39
N PRO A 586 8.77 -22.79 17.90
CA PRO A 586 8.18 -23.67 18.92
C PRO A 586 7.90 -22.95 20.26
N GLU A 587 8.45 -21.74 20.45
CA GLU A 587 8.17 -20.90 21.60
C GLU A 587 6.77 -20.26 21.59
N PHE A 588 6.07 -20.22 20.46
CA PHE A 588 4.71 -19.68 20.40
C PHE A 588 3.68 -20.66 20.95
N THR A 589 3.26 -20.43 22.17
CA THR A 589 2.23 -21.20 22.89
C THR A 589 1.14 -20.25 23.40
N LEU A 590 -0.03 -20.77 23.73
CA LEU A 590 -1.15 -19.99 24.29
C LEU A 590 -0.74 -19.23 25.56
N SER A 591 0.08 -19.85 26.42
CA SER A 591 0.61 -19.21 27.63
C SER A 591 1.56 -18.03 27.34
N HIS A 592 2.23 -18.04 26.19
CA HIS A 592 3.17 -17.00 25.79
C HIS A 592 2.50 -15.79 25.10
N LEU A 593 1.31 -15.97 24.53
CA LEU A 593 0.60 -14.93 23.77
C LEU A 593 0.36 -13.64 24.55
N GLN A 594 0.01 -13.73 25.82
CA GLN A 594 -0.23 -12.56 26.68
C GLN A 594 1.04 -11.73 26.91
N THR A 595 2.21 -12.34 26.76
CA THR A 595 3.49 -11.63 26.82
C THR A 595 3.90 -11.05 25.49
N LEU A 596 3.50 -11.64 24.36
CA LEU A 596 3.82 -11.21 23.01
C LEU A 596 3.01 -9.99 22.57
N PHE A 597 1.70 -10.00 22.82
CA PHE A 597 0.79 -8.97 22.32
C PHE A 597 0.26 -8.10 23.46
N PRO A 598 0.50 -6.79 23.44
CA PRO A 598 -0.07 -5.87 24.42
C PRO A 598 -1.52 -5.49 24.13
N ILE A 599 -2.33 -6.40 23.58
CA ILE A 599 -3.74 -6.16 23.27
C ILE A 599 -4.48 -5.80 24.57
N THR A 600 -5.05 -4.60 24.63
CA THR A 600 -5.78 -4.08 25.78
C THR A 600 -7.29 -4.27 25.67
N ASP A 601 -7.81 -4.45 24.46
CA ASP A 601 -9.18 -4.84 24.22
C ASP A 601 -9.40 -6.30 24.66
N LYS A 602 -10.15 -6.48 25.74
CA LYS A 602 -10.36 -7.80 26.35
C LYS A 602 -11.17 -8.74 25.47
N GLU A 603 -12.18 -8.21 24.79
CA GLU A 603 -13.06 -9.02 23.95
C GLU A 603 -12.28 -9.52 22.72
N LEU A 604 -11.50 -8.65 22.09
CA LEU A 604 -10.59 -9.02 21.00
C LEU A 604 -9.55 -10.04 21.45
N LEU A 605 -8.94 -9.87 22.62
CA LEU A 605 -7.94 -10.79 23.17
C LEU A 605 -8.53 -12.17 23.46
N GLU A 606 -9.70 -12.22 24.14
CA GLU A 606 -10.40 -13.48 24.44
C GLU A 606 -10.79 -14.23 23.16
N LYS A 607 -11.32 -13.50 22.16
CA LYS A 607 -11.62 -14.06 20.85
C LYS A 607 -10.37 -14.62 20.18
N PHE A 608 -9.30 -13.84 20.09
CA PHE A 608 -8.04 -14.25 19.46
C PHE A 608 -7.46 -15.51 20.10
N VAL A 609 -7.39 -15.57 21.44
CA VAL A 609 -6.93 -16.76 22.18
C VAL A 609 -7.84 -17.96 21.92
N SER A 610 -9.16 -17.77 21.89
CA SER A 610 -10.13 -18.82 21.56
C SER A 610 -9.91 -19.39 20.16
N ASP A 611 -9.68 -18.53 19.17
CA ASP A 611 -9.44 -18.94 17.78
C ASP A 611 -8.13 -19.73 17.65
N LEU A 612 -7.06 -19.25 18.29
CA LEU A 612 -5.77 -19.96 18.32
C LEU A 612 -5.86 -21.34 19.00
N LYS A 613 -6.65 -21.44 20.05
CA LYS A 613 -6.91 -22.72 20.72
C LYS A 613 -7.73 -23.66 19.82
N ALA A 614 -8.71 -23.14 19.11
CA ALA A 614 -9.53 -23.91 18.15
C ALA A 614 -8.71 -24.41 16.95
N ALA A 615 -7.66 -23.66 16.55
CA ALA A 615 -6.70 -24.07 15.54
C ALA A 615 -5.73 -25.17 16.01
N GLY A 616 -5.67 -25.47 17.32
CA GLY A 616 -4.76 -26.47 17.87
C GLY A 616 -3.39 -25.93 18.33
N LEU A 617 -3.25 -24.62 18.54
CA LEU A 617 -2.00 -24.06 19.07
C LEU A 617 -1.72 -24.65 20.48
N PRO A 618 -0.48 -25.10 20.79
CA PRO A 618 -0.13 -25.68 22.09
C PRO A 618 -0.35 -24.73 23.29
N GLU A 619 -0.60 -25.29 24.49
CA GLU A 619 -0.86 -24.57 25.75
C GLU A 619 0.37 -23.77 26.23
#